data_1365cdce992ad029228e5fdbbfbe69c7
#
_entry.id   1365cdce992ad029228e5fdbbfbe69c7
#
_cell.length_a   1.000
_cell.length_b   1.000
_cell.length_c   1.000
_cell.angle_alpha   90.00
_cell.angle_beta   90.00
_cell.angle_gamma   90.00
#
_symmetry.space_group_name_H-M   'P 1'
#
loop_
_entity.id
_entity.type
_entity.pdbx_description
1 polymer ?
#
loop_
_entity_poly.entity_id
_entity_poly.type
_entity_poly.pdbx_seq_one_letter_code
_entity_poly.pdbx_strand_id
1 'polypeptide(L)'
;LPLFFDIGANRGDATVAALAQGYDVIAVEPSRIYADLVKNFIYESRVIPLKLAASDKDNERVEFYEAAEDGLSTLNKEWLTSETMPYAGKPFWTTYANTITIDTLAKIYGEPDLIKIDVEGAEWSVFNGMICKYKMLAFEWTQETLDEHQKQLHYLAALGYTEVAPQFIEPHLDQPDKWYDIDQDLWAWRDAHAKAWETDGWKKNELRPTADVGMCWVR
;
A
#
# COMPACT_ATOMS: atom_id res chain seq x y z
N LEU A 1 -9.47 -11.29 -18.02
CA LEU A 1 -8.95 -9.94 -17.80
C LEU A 1 -7.81 -10.03 -16.76
N PRO A 2 -6.85 -9.10 -16.78
CA PRO A 2 -5.86 -9.04 -15.71
C PRO A 2 -6.53 -8.75 -14.37
N LEU A 3 -5.95 -9.25 -13.28
CA LEU A 3 -6.50 -9.14 -11.93
C LEU A 3 -5.66 -8.18 -11.09
N PHE A 4 -6.31 -7.25 -10.40
CA PHE A 4 -5.71 -6.28 -9.50
C PHE A 4 -6.23 -6.46 -8.08
N PHE A 5 -5.32 -6.49 -7.11
CA PHE A 5 -5.67 -6.41 -5.69
C PHE A 5 -5.37 -5.00 -5.18
N ASP A 6 -6.42 -4.30 -4.72
CA ASP A 6 -6.36 -2.97 -4.11
C ASP A 6 -6.45 -3.13 -2.58
N ILE A 7 -5.30 -3.21 -1.92
CA ILE A 7 -5.19 -3.44 -0.48
C ILE A 7 -5.07 -2.09 0.23
N GLY A 8 -6.06 -1.76 1.07
CA GLY A 8 -6.28 -0.42 1.58
C GLY A 8 -7.00 0.44 0.54
N ALA A 9 -8.09 -0.10 -0.02
CA ALA A 9 -8.76 0.51 -1.17
C ALA A 9 -9.42 1.87 -0.86
N ASN A 10 -9.66 2.20 0.40
CA ASN A 10 -10.33 3.43 0.80
C ASN A 10 -11.63 3.64 0.01
N ARG A 11 -11.82 4.76 -0.70
CA ARG A 11 -12.96 5.04 -1.58
C ARG A 11 -12.83 4.49 -2.99
N GLY A 12 -11.66 3.91 -3.34
CA GLY A 12 -11.40 3.21 -4.59
C GLY A 12 -10.75 4.04 -5.69
N ASP A 13 -9.91 5.02 -5.37
CA ASP A 13 -9.20 5.82 -6.38
C ASP A 13 -8.27 4.96 -7.22
N ALA A 14 -7.49 4.05 -6.60
CA ALA A 14 -6.68 3.08 -7.31
C ALA A 14 -7.54 2.04 -8.06
N THR A 15 -8.68 1.64 -7.49
CA THR A 15 -9.67 0.79 -8.16
C THR A 15 -10.18 1.43 -9.46
N VAL A 16 -10.49 2.74 -9.46
CA VAL A 16 -10.90 3.47 -10.68
C VAL A 16 -9.79 3.45 -11.73
N ALA A 17 -8.54 3.71 -11.32
CA ALA A 17 -7.39 3.67 -12.22
C ALA A 17 -7.17 2.28 -12.82
N ALA A 18 -7.30 1.22 -12.02
CA ALA A 18 -7.19 -0.18 -12.47
C ALA A 18 -8.29 -0.55 -13.46
N LEU A 19 -9.54 -0.16 -13.21
CA LEU A 19 -10.65 -0.37 -14.12
C LEU A 19 -10.41 0.31 -15.48
N ALA A 20 -9.86 1.53 -15.49
CA ALA A 20 -9.52 2.25 -16.71
C ALA A 20 -8.43 1.54 -17.53
N GLN A 21 -7.52 0.80 -16.85
CA GLN A 21 -6.49 -0.04 -17.46
C GLN A 21 -6.99 -1.46 -17.83
N GLY A 22 -8.26 -1.76 -17.55
CA GLY A 22 -8.88 -3.02 -17.98
C GLY A 22 -8.77 -4.18 -16.99
N TYR A 23 -8.45 -3.93 -15.73
CA TYR A 23 -8.40 -4.94 -14.67
C TYR A 23 -9.78 -5.31 -14.14
N ASP A 24 -9.92 -6.55 -13.68
CA ASP A 24 -10.89 -6.92 -12.65
C ASP A 24 -10.25 -6.64 -11.28
N VAL A 25 -11.03 -6.24 -10.27
CA VAL A 25 -10.48 -5.71 -9.01
C VAL A 25 -11.05 -6.42 -7.79
N ILE A 26 -10.16 -6.85 -6.88
CA ILE A 26 -10.51 -7.21 -5.50
C ILE A 26 -10.07 -6.04 -4.62
N ALA A 27 -11.03 -5.32 -4.05
CA ALA A 27 -10.81 -4.12 -3.25
C ALA A 27 -11.01 -4.41 -1.76
N VAL A 28 -9.93 -4.34 -0.98
CA VAL A 28 -9.92 -4.72 0.45
C VAL A 28 -9.82 -3.46 1.31
N GLU A 29 -10.86 -3.22 2.15
CA GLU A 29 -10.96 -2.05 3.01
C GLU A 29 -11.63 -2.39 4.35
N PRO A 30 -10.92 -2.35 5.49
CA PRO A 30 -11.47 -2.72 6.80
C PRO A 30 -12.33 -1.63 7.47
N SER A 31 -12.06 -0.35 7.18
CA SER A 31 -12.62 0.80 7.91
C SER A 31 -14.10 1.06 7.63
N ARG A 32 -14.64 2.10 8.25
CA ARG A 32 -16.00 2.61 7.95
C ARG A 32 -16.17 3.05 6.50
N ILE A 33 -15.06 3.44 5.85
CA ILE A 33 -15.04 3.91 4.45
C ILE A 33 -15.47 2.80 3.47
N TYR A 34 -15.38 1.52 3.88
CA TYR A 34 -15.90 0.39 3.09
C TYR A 34 -17.34 0.62 2.57
N ALA A 35 -18.19 1.31 3.35
CA ALA A 35 -19.54 1.61 2.91
C ALA A 35 -19.57 2.56 1.69
N ASP A 36 -18.64 3.53 1.64
CA ASP A 36 -18.49 4.41 0.49
C ASP A 36 -17.88 3.64 -0.70
N LEU A 37 -16.89 2.79 -0.47
CA LEU A 37 -16.33 1.91 -1.51
C LEU A 37 -17.43 1.07 -2.18
N VAL A 38 -18.24 0.36 -1.41
CA VAL A 38 -19.37 -0.42 -1.95
C VAL A 38 -20.34 0.45 -2.75
N LYS A 39 -20.66 1.63 -2.26
CA LYS A 39 -21.57 2.57 -2.93
C LYS A 39 -21.01 3.06 -4.26
N ASN A 40 -19.71 3.35 -4.32
CA ASN A 40 -19.06 3.85 -5.53
C ASN A 40 -19.05 2.80 -6.66
N PHE A 41 -18.97 1.52 -6.32
CA PHE A 41 -18.87 0.42 -7.29
C PHE A 41 -20.07 -0.51 -7.34
N ILE A 42 -21.21 -0.12 -6.78
CA ILE A 42 -22.42 -0.98 -6.67
C ILE A 42 -22.94 -1.52 -8.03
N TYR A 43 -22.65 -0.82 -9.12
CA TYR A 43 -23.03 -1.23 -10.48
C TYR A 43 -21.83 -1.71 -11.33
N GLU A 44 -20.62 -1.78 -10.77
CA GLU A 44 -19.44 -2.23 -11.49
C GLU A 44 -19.15 -3.70 -11.18
N SER A 45 -19.52 -4.58 -12.09
CA SER A 45 -19.41 -6.03 -11.89
C SER A 45 -17.97 -6.55 -11.85
N ARG A 46 -16.99 -5.75 -12.27
CA ARG A 46 -15.56 -6.08 -12.22
C ARG A 46 -14.90 -5.79 -10.88
N VAL A 47 -15.64 -5.21 -9.91
CA VAL A 47 -15.12 -4.89 -8.58
C VAL A 47 -15.78 -5.77 -7.52
N ILE A 48 -14.97 -6.44 -6.72
CA ILE A 48 -15.41 -7.19 -5.55
C ILE A 48 -14.86 -6.50 -4.30
N PRO A 49 -15.68 -5.70 -3.58
CA PRO A 49 -15.25 -5.07 -2.35
C PRO A 49 -15.33 -6.07 -1.18
N LEU A 50 -14.29 -6.08 -0.33
CA LEU A 50 -14.18 -6.96 0.84
C LEU A 50 -13.93 -6.12 2.10
N LYS A 51 -14.76 -6.33 3.14
CA LYS A 51 -14.56 -5.69 4.45
C LYS A 51 -13.63 -6.52 5.32
N LEU A 52 -12.34 -6.49 4.99
CA LEU A 52 -11.28 -7.25 5.66
C LEU A 52 -10.04 -6.38 5.80
N ALA A 53 -9.16 -6.71 6.73
CA ALA A 53 -7.82 -6.16 6.83
C ALA A 53 -6.81 -7.17 6.29
N ALA A 54 -5.96 -6.76 5.34
CA ALA A 54 -4.85 -7.61 4.94
C ALA A 54 -3.80 -7.67 6.06
N SER A 55 -3.29 -8.88 6.36
CA SER A 55 -2.39 -9.14 7.48
C SER A 55 -1.60 -10.44 7.27
N ASP A 56 -0.82 -10.83 8.29
CA ASP A 56 0.01 -12.05 8.28
C ASP A 56 -0.75 -13.35 8.51
N LYS A 57 -2.03 -13.27 8.95
CA LYS A 57 -2.87 -14.44 9.24
C LYS A 57 -4.30 -14.25 8.79
N ASP A 58 -4.94 -15.38 8.50
CA ASP A 58 -6.33 -15.43 8.09
C ASP A 58 -7.28 -15.57 9.27
N ASN A 59 -8.49 -15.00 9.15
CA ASN A 59 -9.62 -15.22 10.04
C ASN A 59 -9.36 -14.86 11.52
N GLU A 60 -8.39 -14.00 11.79
CA GLU A 60 -8.20 -13.40 13.11
C GLU A 60 -9.08 -12.15 13.24
N ARG A 61 -9.57 -11.90 14.46
CA ARG A 61 -10.22 -10.66 14.82
C ARG A 61 -9.23 -9.80 15.60
N VAL A 62 -8.73 -8.77 14.98
CA VAL A 62 -7.68 -7.91 15.52
C VAL A 62 -8.17 -6.51 15.82
N GLU A 63 -7.48 -5.80 16.72
CA GLU A 63 -7.72 -4.37 16.93
C GLU A 63 -7.36 -3.62 15.64
N PHE A 64 -8.23 -2.69 15.28
CA PHE A 64 -8.06 -1.79 14.16
C PHE A 64 -8.25 -0.34 14.64
N TYR A 65 -7.33 0.52 14.32
CA TYR A 65 -7.29 1.91 14.78
C TYR A 65 -7.85 2.80 13.68
N GLU A 66 -9.13 3.12 13.85
CA GLU A 66 -9.89 3.89 12.87
C GLU A 66 -9.70 5.38 13.11
N ALA A 67 -9.03 6.07 12.20
CA ALA A 67 -8.75 7.49 12.29
C ALA A 67 -9.99 8.35 11.97
N ALA A 68 -10.08 9.51 12.59
CA ALA A 68 -11.12 10.50 12.28
C ALA A 68 -10.93 11.08 10.87
N GLU A 69 -9.68 11.22 10.45
CA GLU A 69 -9.29 11.62 9.09
C GLU A 69 -9.27 10.39 8.17
N ASP A 70 -9.95 10.50 7.04
CA ASP A 70 -10.01 9.42 6.06
C ASP A 70 -8.62 9.16 5.46
N GLY A 71 -8.30 7.87 5.24
CA GLY A 71 -7.02 7.44 4.69
C GLY A 71 -5.97 7.09 5.75
N LEU A 72 -6.16 7.40 7.04
CA LEU A 72 -5.15 7.15 8.07
C LEU A 72 -5.46 5.96 9.00
N SER A 73 -6.49 5.19 8.70
CA SER A 73 -6.88 4.04 9.53
C SER A 73 -5.95 2.85 9.31
N THR A 74 -5.52 2.19 10.39
CA THR A 74 -4.41 1.23 10.34
C THR A 74 -4.54 0.09 11.36
N LEU A 75 -3.81 -1.00 11.14
CA LEU A 75 -3.51 -2.03 12.16
C LEU A 75 -2.32 -1.63 13.05
N ASN A 76 -1.51 -0.65 12.64
CA ASN A 76 -0.34 -0.21 13.38
C ASN A 76 -0.68 1.00 14.28
N LYS A 77 -0.88 0.75 15.58
CA LYS A 77 -1.20 1.82 16.54
C LYS A 77 -0.13 2.91 16.61
N GLU A 78 1.14 2.53 16.48
CA GLU A 78 2.27 3.46 16.57
C GLU A 78 2.22 4.53 15.47
N TRP A 79 1.67 4.20 14.30
CA TRP A 79 1.43 5.12 13.18
C TRP A 79 0.67 6.39 13.61
N LEU A 80 -0.27 6.24 14.56
CA LEU A 80 -1.12 7.34 15.07
C LEU A 80 -0.68 7.88 16.44
N THR A 81 0.25 7.21 17.13
CA THR A 81 0.59 7.56 18.51
C THR A 81 2.05 7.90 18.75
N SER A 82 2.98 7.39 17.96
CA SER A 82 4.40 7.66 18.13
C SER A 82 4.77 9.04 17.59
N GLU A 83 5.46 9.86 18.38
CA GLU A 83 5.91 11.20 17.99
C GLU A 83 6.87 11.20 16.79
N THR A 84 7.43 10.05 16.44
CA THR A 84 8.30 9.89 15.28
C THR A 84 7.53 9.60 13.99
N MET A 85 6.23 9.34 14.07
CA MET A 85 5.37 9.04 12.92
C MET A 85 4.64 10.28 12.40
N PRO A 86 4.34 10.34 11.11
CA PRO A 86 3.82 11.56 10.47
C PRO A 86 2.43 11.95 10.96
N TYR A 87 1.67 11.01 11.49
CA TYR A 87 0.28 11.21 11.92
C TYR A 87 0.07 11.15 13.44
N ALA A 88 1.14 11.29 14.22
CA ALA A 88 1.09 11.31 15.67
C ALA A 88 0.08 12.34 16.21
N GLY A 89 -0.76 11.89 17.14
CA GLY A 89 -1.75 12.75 17.77
C GLY A 89 -3.03 12.99 16.95
N LYS A 90 -3.17 12.42 15.77
CA LYS A 90 -4.45 12.44 15.05
C LYS A 90 -5.52 11.67 15.84
N PRO A 91 -6.76 12.19 15.96
CA PRO A 91 -7.83 11.50 16.67
C PRO A 91 -8.19 10.17 16.02
N PHE A 92 -8.30 9.12 16.84
CA PHE A 92 -8.73 7.80 16.41
C PHE A 92 -9.50 7.08 17.51
N TRP A 93 -10.17 6.00 17.16
CA TRP A 93 -10.81 5.07 18.11
C TRP A 93 -10.47 3.62 17.74
N THR A 94 -10.47 2.76 18.74
CA THR A 94 -10.23 1.33 18.53
C THR A 94 -11.53 0.63 18.12
N THR A 95 -11.46 -0.11 17.04
CA THR A 95 -12.49 -1.02 16.54
C THR A 95 -11.87 -2.39 16.27
N TYR A 96 -12.54 -3.25 15.50
CA TYR A 96 -12.04 -4.58 15.17
C TYR A 96 -12.24 -4.87 13.69
N ALA A 97 -11.23 -5.51 13.08
CA ALA A 97 -11.32 -6.04 11.73
C ALA A 97 -11.05 -7.55 11.72
N ASN A 98 -11.64 -8.27 10.77
CA ASN A 98 -11.26 -9.64 10.46
C ASN A 98 -10.13 -9.59 9.41
N THR A 99 -9.17 -10.51 9.54
CA THR A 99 -7.97 -10.50 8.68
C THR A 99 -8.04 -11.51 7.55
N ILE A 100 -7.25 -11.23 6.51
CA ILE A 100 -7.00 -12.11 5.37
C ILE A 100 -5.57 -11.92 4.87
N THR A 101 -4.91 -13.00 4.41
CA THR A 101 -3.61 -12.93 3.77
C THR A 101 -3.75 -12.72 2.25
N ILE A 102 -2.71 -12.16 1.63
CA ILE A 102 -2.64 -12.04 0.16
C ILE A 102 -2.71 -13.42 -0.50
N ASP A 103 -2.04 -14.41 0.06
CA ASP A 103 -2.02 -15.78 -0.49
C ASP A 103 -3.42 -16.42 -0.45
N THR A 104 -4.22 -16.13 0.57
CA THR A 104 -5.62 -16.60 0.63
C THR A 104 -6.50 -15.86 -0.36
N LEU A 105 -6.31 -14.55 -0.55
CA LEU A 105 -7.00 -13.82 -1.62
C LEU A 105 -6.68 -14.41 -2.99
N ALA A 106 -5.39 -14.66 -3.28
CA ALA A 106 -4.97 -15.26 -4.55
C ALA A 106 -5.54 -16.67 -4.75
N LYS A 107 -5.63 -17.47 -3.70
CA LYS A 107 -6.26 -18.80 -3.75
C LYS A 107 -7.77 -18.75 -4.06
N ILE A 108 -8.47 -17.72 -3.58
CA ILE A 108 -9.93 -17.59 -3.75
C ILE A 108 -10.27 -16.95 -5.10
N TYR A 109 -9.57 -15.90 -5.49
CA TYR A 109 -9.96 -15.04 -6.62
C TYR A 109 -9.06 -15.22 -7.85
N GLY A 110 -7.94 -15.91 -7.73
CA GLY A 110 -6.93 -16.06 -8.77
C GLY A 110 -5.66 -15.24 -8.49
N GLU A 111 -4.59 -15.58 -9.19
CA GLU A 111 -3.30 -14.91 -9.06
C GLU A 111 -3.36 -13.49 -9.65
N PRO A 112 -3.04 -12.45 -8.86
CA PRO A 112 -3.09 -11.08 -9.33
C PRO A 112 -1.91 -10.75 -10.26
N ASP A 113 -2.18 -9.91 -11.28
CA ASP A 113 -1.15 -9.31 -12.12
C ASP A 113 -0.46 -8.13 -11.46
N LEU A 114 -1.18 -7.43 -10.57
CA LEU A 114 -0.70 -6.30 -9.79
C LEU A 114 -1.38 -6.27 -8.42
N ILE A 115 -0.61 -5.99 -7.38
CA ILE A 115 -1.11 -5.73 -6.02
C ILE A 115 -0.64 -4.34 -5.59
N LYS A 116 -1.58 -3.45 -5.23
CA LYS A 116 -1.28 -2.24 -4.46
C LYS A 116 -1.46 -2.56 -2.99
N ILE A 117 -0.50 -2.13 -2.15
CA ILE A 117 -0.56 -2.26 -0.69
C ILE A 117 -0.31 -0.86 -0.11
N ASP A 118 -1.33 -0.33 0.54
CA ASP A 118 -1.32 0.98 1.16
C ASP A 118 -2.23 0.89 2.39
N VAL A 119 -1.64 0.50 3.50
CA VAL A 119 -2.33 0.13 4.75
C VAL A 119 -1.85 0.96 5.94
N GLU A 120 -1.26 2.13 5.62
CA GLU A 120 -0.93 3.17 6.59
C GLU A 120 0.01 2.67 7.70
N GLY A 121 1.21 2.20 7.30
CA GLY A 121 2.26 1.74 8.21
C GLY A 121 2.07 0.32 8.73
N ALA A 122 1.18 -0.49 8.14
CA ALA A 122 1.02 -1.91 8.44
C ALA A 122 1.49 -2.85 7.32
N GLU A 123 2.24 -2.34 6.33
CA GLU A 123 2.73 -3.07 5.14
C GLU A 123 3.54 -4.30 5.53
N TRP A 124 4.36 -4.18 6.59
CA TRP A 124 5.15 -5.31 7.08
C TRP A 124 4.30 -6.50 7.52
N SER A 125 3.14 -6.25 8.14
CA SER A 125 2.20 -7.31 8.50
C SER A 125 1.64 -8.01 7.26
N VAL A 126 1.33 -7.26 6.20
CA VAL A 126 0.85 -7.83 4.93
C VAL A 126 1.93 -8.70 4.29
N PHE A 127 3.18 -8.23 4.21
CA PHE A 127 4.29 -8.99 3.64
C PHE A 127 4.56 -10.28 4.41
N ASN A 128 4.53 -10.26 5.73
CA ASN A 128 4.71 -11.48 6.54
C ASN A 128 3.65 -12.56 6.26
N GLY A 129 2.50 -12.20 5.72
CA GLY A 129 1.47 -13.12 5.27
C GLY A 129 1.66 -13.66 3.84
N MET A 130 2.67 -13.18 3.12
CA MET A 130 2.97 -13.59 1.75
C MET A 130 4.11 -14.61 1.75
N ILE A 131 3.87 -15.83 1.29
CA ILE A 131 4.90 -16.86 1.10
C ILE A 131 5.20 -17.13 -0.38
N CYS A 132 4.43 -16.51 -1.27
CA CYS A 132 4.59 -16.63 -2.71
C CYS A 132 5.03 -15.29 -3.33
N LYS A 133 5.83 -15.35 -4.41
CA LYS A 133 6.06 -14.21 -5.27
C LYS A 133 4.85 -14.02 -6.18
N TYR A 134 4.37 -12.78 -6.30
CA TYR A 134 3.40 -12.35 -7.31
C TYR A 134 4.09 -11.56 -8.40
N LYS A 135 3.40 -11.34 -9.51
CA LYS A 135 3.99 -10.73 -10.72
C LYS A 135 4.53 -9.32 -10.46
N MET A 136 3.78 -8.50 -9.74
CA MET A 136 4.15 -7.11 -9.46
C MET A 136 3.45 -6.60 -8.21
N LEU A 137 4.17 -5.86 -7.37
CA LEU A 137 3.64 -5.14 -6.22
C LEU A 137 3.93 -3.65 -6.36
N ALA A 138 3.01 -2.83 -5.82
CA ALA A 138 3.23 -1.42 -5.54
C ALA A 138 2.81 -1.16 -4.09
N PHE A 139 3.68 -0.61 -3.25
CA PHE A 139 3.36 -0.37 -1.84
C PHE A 139 3.88 0.97 -1.35
N GLU A 140 3.16 1.55 -0.38
CA GLU A 140 3.53 2.84 0.18
C GLU A 140 4.87 2.75 0.94
N TRP A 141 5.67 3.81 0.82
CA TRP A 141 6.84 4.04 1.66
C TRP A 141 6.85 5.48 2.15
N THR A 142 7.38 5.71 3.34
CA THR A 142 7.57 7.03 3.92
C THR A 142 8.97 7.17 4.51
N GLN A 143 9.46 8.39 4.64
CA GLN A 143 10.77 8.65 5.23
C GLN A 143 10.88 8.16 6.67
N GLU A 144 9.80 8.22 7.43
CA GLU A 144 9.74 7.83 8.83
C GLU A 144 9.90 6.30 9.02
N THR A 145 9.60 5.51 7.99
CA THR A 145 9.63 4.04 8.03
C THR A 145 10.74 3.42 7.19
N LEU A 146 11.78 4.17 6.82
CA LEU A 146 12.84 3.70 5.91
C LEU A 146 13.57 2.44 6.41
N ASP A 147 13.81 2.30 7.71
CA ASP A 147 14.45 1.09 8.25
C ASP A 147 13.55 -0.14 8.11
N GLU A 148 12.25 0.03 8.25
CA GLU A 148 11.26 -1.02 8.01
C GLU A 148 11.16 -1.33 6.52
N HIS A 149 11.14 -0.32 5.68
CA HIS A 149 11.13 -0.45 4.23
C HIS A 149 12.32 -1.26 3.71
N GLN A 150 13.52 -1.06 4.28
CA GLN A 150 14.69 -1.87 3.94
C GLN A 150 14.49 -3.35 4.29
N LYS A 151 13.87 -3.65 5.44
CA LYS A 151 13.52 -5.04 5.81
C LYS A 151 12.48 -5.63 4.84
N GLN A 152 11.49 -4.85 4.43
CA GLN A 152 10.48 -5.23 3.46
C GLN A 152 11.13 -5.64 2.13
N LEU A 153 12.06 -4.82 1.61
CA LEU A 153 12.76 -5.12 0.37
C LEU A 153 13.66 -6.36 0.47
N HIS A 154 14.38 -6.55 1.57
CA HIS A 154 15.14 -7.79 1.80
C HIS A 154 14.23 -9.03 1.82
N TYR A 155 13.05 -8.90 2.44
CA TYR A 155 12.07 -9.98 2.44
C TYR A 155 11.55 -10.28 1.03
N LEU A 156 11.21 -9.25 0.27
CA LEU A 156 10.72 -9.38 -1.10
C LEU A 156 11.81 -9.94 -2.03
N ALA A 157 13.08 -9.54 -1.85
CA ALA A 157 14.21 -10.15 -2.56
C ALA A 157 14.34 -11.66 -2.25
N ALA A 158 14.16 -12.05 -0.98
CA ALA A 158 14.16 -13.47 -0.59
C ALA A 158 12.98 -14.26 -1.19
N LEU A 159 11.84 -13.62 -1.47
CA LEU A 159 10.73 -14.22 -2.21
C LEU A 159 11.00 -14.31 -3.73
N GLY A 160 12.09 -13.68 -4.24
CA GLY A 160 12.51 -13.76 -5.63
C GLY A 160 12.18 -12.52 -6.48
N TYR A 161 11.81 -11.39 -5.87
CA TYR A 161 11.78 -10.11 -6.59
C TYR A 161 13.19 -9.64 -6.86
N THR A 162 13.44 -9.08 -8.04
CA THR A 162 14.79 -8.71 -8.49
C THR A 162 14.95 -7.24 -8.85
N GLU A 163 13.84 -6.57 -9.11
CA GLU A 163 13.86 -5.18 -9.53
C GLU A 163 12.94 -4.33 -8.64
N VAL A 164 13.37 -3.11 -8.36
CA VAL A 164 12.67 -2.11 -7.58
C VAL A 164 12.61 -0.79 -8.34
N ALA A 165 11.48 -0.11 -8.24
CA ALA A 165 11.31 1.22 -8.83
C ALA A 165 10.48 2.10 -7.90
N PRO A 166 11.12 2.93 -7.11
CA PRO A 166 10.44 3.86 -6.24
C PRO A 166 9.92 5.07 -7.03
N GLN A 167 8.74 5.52 -6.68
CA GLN A 167 8.12 6.73 -7.19
C GLN A 167 7.79 7.67 -6.03
N PHE A 168 8.04 8.97 -6.26
CA PHE A 168 7.54 10.02 -5.37
C PHE A 168 6.12 10.38 -5.80
N ILE A 169 5.22 10.53 -4.82
CA ILE A 169 3.78 10.76 -5.03
C ILE A 169 3.10 9.51 -5.62
N GLU A 170 1.83 9.32 -5.35
CA GLU A 170 1.04 8.24 -5.92
C GLU A 170 0.66 8.57 -7.37
N PRO A 171 1.36 8.06 -8.38
CA PRO A 171 0.85 8.15 -9.73
C PRO A 171 -0.15 6.99 -9.89
N HIS A 172 -1.39 7.27 -9.96
CA HIS A 172 -2.55 6.41 -10.23
C HIS A 172 -2.27 5.11 -11.02
N LEU A 173 -1.44 4.19 -10.45
CA LEU A 173 -0.99 2.92 -11.04
C LEU A 173 -0.20 3.04 -12.36
N ASP A 174 0.37 4.19 -12.67
CA ASP A 174 1.31 4.31 -13.78
C ASP A 174 2.64 3.68 -13.40
N GLN A 175 3.01 2.61 -14.10
CA GLN A 175 4.27 1.90 -13.84
C GLN A 175 5.46 2.82 -14.07
N PRO A 176 6.51 2.73 -13.23
CA PRO A 176 7.70 3.52 -13.39
C PRO A 176 8.47 3.15 -14.68
N ASP A 177 9.05 4.16 -15.32
CA ASP A 177 9.88 3.97 -16.53
C ASP A 177 11.24 3.36 -16.19
N LYS A 178 11.74 3.60 -14.96
CA LYS A 178 13.09 3.23 -14.55
C LYS A 178 13.08 2.26 -13.38
N TRP A 179 13.78 1.14 -13.55
CA TRP A 179 13.94 0.06 -12.59
C TRP A 179 15.40 -0.08 -12.16
N TYR A 180 15.59 -0.51 -10.93
CA TYR A 180 16.88 -0.73 -10.29
C TYR A 180 16.94 -2.16 -9.76
N ASP A 181 18.14 -2.68 -9.55
CA ASP A 181 18.34 -3.94 -8.85
C ASP A 181 17.86 -3.79 -7.38
N ILE A 182 17.07 -4.74 -6.89
CA ILE A 182 16.50 -4.70 -5.53
C ILE A 182 17.60 -4.78 -4.44
N ASP A 183 18.76 -5.36 -4.76
CA ASP A 183 19.91 -5.46 -3.85
C ASP A 183 20.76 -4.17 -3.82
N GLN A 184 20.44 -3.17 -4.65
CA GLN A 184 21.14 -1.88 -4.59
C GLN A 184 20.80 -1.12 -3.31
N ASP A 185 21.80 -0.35 -2.86
CA ASP A 185 21.66 0.52 -1.69
C ASP A 185 20.56 1.58 -1.92
N LEU A 186 19.42 1.37 -1.29
CA LEU A 186 18.26 2.27 -1.36
C LEU A 186 18.57 3.68 -0.85
N TRP A 187 19.51 3.82 0.07
CA TRP A 187 19.93 5.12 0.60
C TRP A 187 20.65 5.95 -0.46
N ALA A 188 21.54 5.32 -1.25
CA ALA A 188 22.18 5.98 -2.38
C ALA A 188 21.16 6.42 -3.42
N TRP A 189 20.12 5.63 -3.61
CA TRP A 189 18.98 5.97 -4.47
C TRP A 189 18.20 7.17 -3.92
N ARG A 190 17.83 7.15 -2.63
CA ARG A 190 17.15 8.26 -1.95
C ARG A 190 17.89 9.56 -2.14
N ASP A 191 19.20 9.57 -1.87
CA ASP A 191 20.04 10.76 -1.98
C ASP A 191 20.12 11.28 -3.43
N ALA A 192 20.18 10.38 -4.41
CA ALA A 192 20.18 10.74 -5.82
C ALA A 192 18.83 11.35 -6.25
N HIS A 193 17.71 10.85 -5.74
CA HIS A 193 16.37 11.35 -6.06
C HIS A 193 15.98 12.58 -5.24
N ALA A 194 16.36 12.70 -3.99
CA ALA A 194 16.20 13.93 -3.22
C ALA A 194 16.88 15.10 -3.91
N LYS A 195 18.05 14.86 -4.52
CA LYS A 195 18.78 15.85 -5.29
C LYS A 195 18.11 16.21 -6.62
N ALA A 196 17.52 15.22 -7.31
CA ALA A 196 16.71 15.46 -8.51
C ALA A 196 15.44 16.23 -8.20
N TRP A 197 14.78 15.91 -7.07
CA TRP A 197 13.62 16.63 -6.55
C TRP A 197 13.92 18.11 -6.26
N GLU A 198 15.05 18.41 -5.66
CA GLU A 198 15.48 19.80 -5.40
C GLU A 198 15.78 20.58 -6.68
N THR A 199 16.26 19.89 -7.73
CA THR A 199 16.68 20.53 -8.99
C THR A 199 15.56 20.66 -10.02
N ASP A 200 14.59 19.74 -10.04
CA ASP A 200 13.53 19.72 -11.07
C ASP A 200 12.31 20.61 -10.74
N GLY A 201 12.39 21.42 -9.67
CA GLY A 201 11.38 22.46 -9.40
C GLY A 201 10.00 21.94 -8.98
N TRP A 202 9.91 20.71 -8.54
CA TRP A 202 8.67 20.16 -7.97
C TRP A 202 8.30 21.00 -6.74
N LYS A 203 7.18 21.68 -6.80
CA LYS A 203 6.68 22.47 -5.69
C LYS A 203 6.47 21.56 -4.49
N LYS A 204 7.14 21.87 -3.37
CA LYS A 204 6.84 21.25 -2.07
C LYS A 204 5.33 21.31 -1.89
N ASN A 205 4.72 20.15 -1.65
CA ASN A 205 3.32 20.11 -1.28
C ASN A 205 3.18 20.90 0.02
N GLU A 206 2.34 21.93 0.03
CA GLU A 206 2.15 22.79 1.21
C GLU A 206 1.64 22.01 2.43
N LEU A 207 1.06 20.81 2.21
CA LEU A 207 0.58 19.92 3.25
C LEU A 207 1.68 19.03 3.87
N ARG A 208 2.81 18.82 3.18
CA ARG A 208 3.96 18.07 3.68
C ARG A 208 5.27 18.75 3.22
N PRO A 209 5.84 19.65 4.02
CA PRO A 209 7.05 20.39 3.64
C PRO A 209 8.30 19.53 3.49
N THR A 210 8.24 18.25 3.89
CA THR A 210 9.33 17.27 3.82
C THR A 210 8.86 15.94 3.19
N ALA A 211 7.97 15.98 2.19
CA ALA A 211 7.28 14.80 1.70
C ALA A 211 8.20 13.83 0.92
N ASP A 212 8.95 13.04 1.65
CA ASP A 212 9.55 11.79 1.18
C ASP A 212 8.52 10.65 1.40
N VAL A 213 7.49 10.63 0.59
CA VAL A 213 6.44 9.61 0.55
C VAL A 213 6.16 9.23 -0.91
N GLY A 214 5.79 8.00 -1.14
CA GLY A 214 5.41 7.56 -2.46
C GLY A 214 5.15 6.06 -2.54
N MET A 215 5.12 5.54 -3.76
CA MET A 215 4.96 4.12 -4.02
C MET A 215 6.29 3.48 -4.39
N CYS A 216 6.56 2.32 -3.85
CA CYS A 216 7.67 1.46 -4.24
C CYS A 216 7.13 0.28 -5.04
N TRP A 217 7.62 0.11 -6.25
CA TRP A 217 7.25 -0.99 -7.13
C TRP A 217 8.32 -2.07 -7.11
N VAL A 218 7.91 -3.34 -7.13
CA VAL A 218 8.82 -4.48 -7.25
C VAL A 218 8.27 -5.52 -8.24
N ARG A 219 9.19 -6.20 -8.97
CA ARG A 219 8.85 -7.27 -9.89
C ARG A 219 9.91 -8.38 -9.98
#